data_9354fa7c113fd61a1d0710a6bc7bf255
#
_entry.id   9354fa7c113fd61a1d0710a6bc7bf255
#
_cell.length_a   1.000
_cell.length_b   1.000
_cell.length_c   1.000
_cell.angle_alpha   90.00
_cell.angle_beta   90.00
_cell.angle_gamma   90.00
#
_symmetry.space_group_name_H-M   'P 1'
#
loop_
_entity.id
_entity.type
_entity.pdbx_description
1 polymer ?
#
loop_
_entity_poly.entity_id
_entity_poly.type
_entity_poly.pdbx_seq_one_letter_code
_entity_poly.pdbx_strand_id
1 'polypeptide(L)'
;MTRYRAIKPVDELLARARATLPGRPSPAQALHAHARGALLIDIRGDDQRREDGLIPGAIVLPRNSLEWRCDPASQWRHPAITGRDLRIIMVCNQGYQSSLAAATLHQFGLIHATDLDGGFTAWAAAGLPVIAPGPADRDPAGDRD
;
A
#
# COMPACT_ATOMS: atom_id res chain seq x y z
N MET A 1 15.07 -36.22 -0.57
CA MET A 1 15.26 -35.66 -0.43
C MET A 1 15.21 -34.54 -0.56
N THR A 2 14.50 -34.09 -0.76
CA THR A 2 14.67 -32.83 -1.03
C THR A 2 14.64 -31.97 0.10
N ARG A 3 15.73 -31.53 0.43
CA ARG A 3 15.87 -30.53 1.40
C ARG A 3 15.57 -29.17 0.89
N TYR A 4 15.42 -29.05 -0.41
CA TYR A 4 15.06 -27.81 -1.03
C TYR A 4 13.56 -27.77 -1.20
N ARG A 5 12.96 -26.70 -0.72
CA ARG A 5 11.60 -26.42 -1.14
C ARG A 5 11.58 -26.22 -2.63
N ALA A 6 10.54 -26.71 -3.28
CA ALA A 6 10.34 -26.39 -4.66
C ALA A 6 10.39 -24.89 -4.86
N ILE A 7 11.10 -24.42 -5.87
CA ILE A 7 11.13 -23.01 -6.24
C ILE A 7 9.73 -22.61 -6.70
N LYS A 8 9.22 -21.53 -6.13
CA LYS A 8 7.91 -21.02 -6.50
C LYS A 8 8.09 -19.77 -7.33
N PRO A 9 7.51 -19.72 -8.52
CA PRO A 9 7.52 -18.49 -9.31
C PRO A 9 6.88 -17.33 -8.54
N VAL A 10 7.27 -16.11 -8.87
CA VAL A 10 6.74 -14.92 -8.21
C VAL A 10 5.23 -14.82 -8.31
N ASP A 11 4.64 -15.29 -9.41
CA ASP A 11 3.19 -15.26 -9.58
C ASP A 11 2.49 -16.16 -8.58
N GLU A 12 3.10 -17.27 -8.21
CA GLU A 12 2.56 -18.14 -7.17
C GLU A 12 2.69 -17.52 -5.79
N LEU A 13 3.81 -16.86 -5.50
CA LEU A 13 3.99 -16.09 -4.29
C LEU A 13 2.90 -15.01 -4.17
N LEU A 14 2.66 -14.29 -5.26
CA LEU A 14 1.63 -13.27 -5.32
C LEU A 14 0.23 -13.85 -5.07
N ALA A 15 -0.09 -14.96 -5.71
CA ALA A 15 -1.39 -15.62 -5.53
C ALA A 15 -1.61 -16.04 -4.07
N ARG A 16 -0.57 -16.54 -3.42
CA ARG A 16 -0.65 -16.94 -2.00
C ARG A 16 -0.83 -15.73 -1.09
N ALA A 17 -0.15 -14.63 -1.36
CA ALA A 17 -0.33 -13.40 -0.62
C ALA A 17 -1.77 -12.91 -0.74
N ARG A 18 -2.29 -12.84 -1.97
CA ARG A 18 -3.66 -12.37 -2.22
C ARG A 18 -4.72 -13.26 -1.59
N ALA A 19 -4.46 -14.56 -1.47
CA ALA A 19 -5.38 -15.50 -0.84
C ALA A 19 -5.60 -15.21 0.65
N THR A 20 -4.68 -14.53 1.30
CA THR A 20 -4.80 -14.16 2.72
C THR A 20 -5.52 -12.85 2.94
N LEU A 21 -5.68 -12.04 1.90
CA LEU A 21 -6.24 -10.69 2.03
C LEU A 21 -7.77 -10.73 2.08
N PRO A 22 -8.39 -9.81 2.84
CA PRO A 22 -9.80 -9.52 2.62
C PRO A 22 -9.97 -9.01 1.20
N GLY A 23 -11.20 -8.93 0.72
CA GLY A 23 -11.47 -8.54 -0.65
C GLY A 23 -10.64 -7.34 -1.11
N ARG A 24 -10.00 -7.46 -2.27
CA ARG A 24 -9.20 -6.40 -2.85
C ARG A 24 -10.12 -5.38 -3.52
N PRO A 25 -10.18 -4.14 -3.02
CA PRO A 25 -11.09 -3.14 -3.58
C PRO A 25 -10.66 -2.68 -4.97
N SER A 26 -11.65 -2.42 -5.82
CA SER A 26 -11.45 -1.65 -7.04
C SER A 26 -11.13 -0.19 -6.69
N PRO A 27 -10.66 0.63 -7.65
CA PRO A 27 -10.45 2.05 -7.39
C PRO A 27 -11.68 2.76 -6.82
N ALA A 28 -12.86 2.54 -7.38
CA ALA A 28 -14.08 3.16 -6.90
C ALA A 28 -14.43 2.71 -5.47
N GLN A 29 -14.27 1.43 -5.18
CA GLN A 29 -14.48 0.90 -3.82
C GLN A 29 -13.47 1.46 -2.83
N ALA A 30 -12.22 1.61 -3.24
CA ALA A 30 -11.17 2.18 -2.39
C ALA A 30 -11.43 3.65 -2.10
N LEU A 31 -11.86 4.42 -3.09
CA LEU A 31 -12.25 5.82 -2.88
C LEU A 31 -13.37 5.92 -1.85
N HIS A 32 -14.40 5.09 -1.99
CA HIS A 32 -15.51 5.05 -1.06
C HIS A 32 -15.07 4.68 0.35
N ALA A 33 -14.23 3.65 0.46
CA ALA A 33 -13.69 3.21 1.76
C ALA A 33 -12.85 4.29 2.42
N HIS A 34 -12.04 4.99 1.63
CA HIS A 34 -11.19 6.08 2.14
C HIS A 34 -12.06 7.24 2.69
N ALA A 35 -13.12 7.58 2.00
CA ALA A 35 -14.07 8.59 2.49
C ALA A 35 -14.73 8.18 3.81
N ARG A 36 -14.74 6.90 4.13
CA ARG A 36 -15.30 6.35 5.37
C ARG A 36 -14.25 6.03 6.42
N GLY A 37 -13.02 6.47 6.23
CA GLY A 37 -11.96 6.35 7.23
C GLY A 37 -10.88 5.31 6.97
N ALA A 38 -10.97 4.53 5.88
CA ALA A 38 -9.88 3.63 5.52
C ALA A 38 -8.63 4.43 5.17
N LEU A 39 -7.47 3.92 5.56
CA LEU A 39 -6.19 4.54 5.21
C LEU A 39 -5.72 4.03 3.86
N LEU A 40 -5.36 4.95 2.97
CA LEU A 40 -4.63 4.63 1.75
C LEU A 40 -3.16 4.85 2.02
N ILE A 41 -2.34 3.82 1.86
CA ILE A 41 -0.89 3.91 2.07
C ILE A 41 -0.19 3.66 0.75
N ASP A 42 0.45 4.69 0.23
CA ASP A 42 1.17 4.66 -1.04
C ASP A 42 2.61 4.26 -0.81
N ILE A 43 2.99 3.09 -1.33
CA ILE A 43 4.34 2.55 -1.16
C ILE A 43 5.20 2.69 -2.42
N ARG A 44 4.72 3.47 -3.41
CA ARG A 44 5.50 3.70 -4.63
C ARG A 44 6.77 4.48 -4.34
N GLY A 45 7.76 4.32 -5.22
CA GLY A 45 8.98 5.11 -5.16
C GLY A 45 8.74 6.58 -5.54
N ASP A 46 9.68 7.44 -5.14
CA ASP A 46 9.60 8.88 -5.40
C ASP A 46 9.48 9.19 -6.89
N ASP A 47 10.22 8.46 -7.73
CA ASP A 47 10.20 8.68 -9.18
C ASP A 47 8.81 8.43 -9.76
N GLN A 48 8.15 7.37 -9.31
CA GLN A 48 6.79 7.06 -9.79
C GLN A 48 5.80 8.13 -9.37
N ARG A 49 5.89 8.62 -8.13
CA ARG A 49 4.99 9.67 -7.66
C ARG A 49 5.24 11.00 -8.36
N ARG A 50 6.50 11.34 -8.62
CA ARG A 50 6.84 12.56 -9.35
C ARG A 50 6.32 12.54 -10.78
N GLU A 51 6.37 11.38 -11.41
CA GLU A 51 5.96 11.23 -12.80
C GLU A 51 4.43 11.15 -12.93
N ASP A 52 3.79 10.37 -12.07
CA ASP A 52 2.39 9.99 -12.25
C ASP A 52 1.43 10.74 -11.33
N GLY A 53 1.92 11.39 -10.30
CA GLY A 53 1.08 12.14 -9.35
C GLY A 53 0.74 11.35 -8.09
N LEU A 54 -0.12 11.95 -7.26
CA LEU A 54 -0.46 11.46 -5.93
C LEU A 54 -1.97 11.26 -5.81
N ILE A 55 -2.36 10.30 -4.96
CA ILE A 55 -3.76 10.19 -4.55
C ILE A 55 -3.98 11.15 -3.37
N PRO A 56 -4.98 12.06 -3.46
CA PRO A 56 -5.27 12.97 -2.35
C PRO A 56 -5.57 12.20 -1.05
N GLY A 57 -4.93 12.62 0.03
CA GLY A 57 -5.13 12.02 1.35
C GLY A 57 -4.39 10.71 1.59
N ALA A 58 -3.70 10.16 0.62
CA ALA A 58 -2.90 8.96 0.82
C ALA A 58 -1.66 9.29 1.66
N ILE A 59 -1.32 8.36 2.56
CA ILE A 59 -0.10 8.43 3.35
C ILE A 59 1.01 7.78 2.54
N VAL A 60 2.12 8.48 2.37
CA VAL A 60 3.29 7.94 1.66
C VAL A 60 4.24 7.30 2.66
N LEU A 61 4.46 5.99 2.53
CA LEU A 61 5.43 5.27 3.37
C LEU A 61 6.31 4.42 2.47
N PRO A 62 7.64 4.51 2.59
CA PRO A 62 8.55 3.68 1.81
C PRO A 62 8.35 2.20 2.10
N ARG A 63 8.37 1.36 1.06
CA ARG A 63 8.19 -0.08 1.26
C ARG A 63 9.24 -0.70 2.18
N ASN A 64 10.47 -0.22 2.11
CA ASN A 64 11.58 -0.80 2.88
C ASN A 64 11.54 -0.50 4.38
N SER A 65 10.70 0.42 4.83
CA SER A 65 10.50 0.70 6.26
C SER A 65 9.06 0.48 6.70
N LEU A 66 8.22 -0.06 5.83
CA LEU A 66 6.78 -0.14 6.03
C LEU A 66 6.40 -0.89 7.31
N GLU A 67 7.05 -2.00 7.60
CA GLU A 67 6.74 -2.81 8.78
C GLU A 67 6.87 -2.00 10.08
N TRP A 68 7.96 -1.25 10.21
CA TRP A 68 8.19 -0.41 11.40
C TRP A 68 7.24 0.77 11.46
N ARG A 69 6.85 1.30 10.31
CA ARG A 69 5.94 2.43 10.23
C ARG A 69 4.48 2.04 10.44
N CYS A 70 4.14 0.77 10.23
CA CYS A 70 2.76 0.28 10.32
C CYS A 70 2.49 -0.61 11.54
N ASP A 71 3.50 -1.03 12.28
CA ASP A 71 3.27 -1.83 13.49
C ASP A 71 2.81 -0.93 14.64
N PRO A 72 1.59 -1.15 15.18
CA PRO A 72 1.11 -0.36 16.32
C PRO A 72 2.01 -0.43 17.55
N ALA A 73 2.82 -1.48 17.68
CA ALA A 73 3.75 -1.64 18.80
C ALA A 73 5.11 -0.98 18.54
N SER A 74 5.36 -0.49 17.34
CA SER A 74 6.64 0.14 16.98
C SER A 74 6.72 1.58 17.48
N GLN A 75 7.88 1.95 18.02
CA GLN A 75 8.15 3.34 18.34
C GLN A 75 8.23 4.23 17.09
N TRP A 76 8.44 3.62 15.92
CA TRP A 76 8.58 4.31 14.64
C TRP A 76 7.27 4.38 13.86
N ARG A 77 6.17 3.93 14.46
CA ARG A 77 4.89 3.91 13.75
C ARG A 77 4.48 5.31 13.30
N HIS A 78 3.85 5.36 12.14
CA HIS A 78 3.21 6.58 11.67
C HIS A 78 2.05 6.95 12.62
N PRO A 79 1.83 8.26 12.89
CA PRO A 79 0.78 8.70 13.82
C PRO A 79 -0.63 8.20 13.48
N ALA A 80 -0.93 7.92 12.22
CA ALA A 80 -2.22 7.39 11.81
C ALA A 80 -2.42 5.92 12.21
N ILE A 81 -1.36 5.21 12.56
CA ILE A 81 -1.42 3.81 12.98
C ILE A 81 -1.75 3.76 14.47
N THR A 82 -3.02 3.78 14.78
CA THR A 82 -3.54 3.90 16.15
C THR A 82 -3.95 2.57 16.77
N GLY A 83 -3.97 1.49 16.01
CA GLY A 83 -4.35 0.16 16.50
C GLY A 83 -4.38 -0.86 15.39
N ARG A 84 -4.86 -2.07 15.71
CA ARG A 84 -4.89 -3.19 14.76
C ARG A 84 -6.20 -3.34 14.00
N ASP A 85 -7.23 -2.59 14.38
CA ASP A 85 -8.54 -2.66 13.73
C ASP A 85 -8.66 -1.76 12.51
N LEU A 86 -7.59 -1.06 12.16
CA LEU A 86 -7.57 -0.15 11.03
C LEU A 86 -7.79 -0.88 9.72
N ARG A 87 -8.61 -0.30 8.86
CA ARG A 87 -8.72 -0.73 7.48
C ARG A 87 -7.65 -0.02 6.68
N ILE A 88 -6.71 -0.78 6.15
CA ILE A 88 -5.57 -0.25 5.40
C ILE A 88 -5.63 -0.79 3.98
N ILE A 89 -5.51 0.10 3.01
CA ILE A 89 -5.46 -0.24 1.60
C ILE A 89 -4.10 0.21 1.06
N MET A 90 -3.24 -0.76 0.77
CA MET A 90 -1.92 -0.50 0.20
C MET A 90 -2.04 -0.13 -1.27
N VAL A 91 -1.27 0.84 -1.71
CA VAL A 91 -1.24 1.29 -3.11
C VAL A 91 0.18 1.19 -3.64
N CYS A 92 0.37 0.45 -4.72
CA CYS A 92 1.57 0.51 -5.53
C CYS A 92 1.21 0.90 -6.95
N ASN A 93 2.14 0.76 -7.91
CA ASN A 93 1.87 1.25 -9.25
C ASN A 93 0.82 0.41 -10.00
N GLN A 94 0.95 -0.92 -9.98
CA GLN A 94 0.11 -1.83 -10.75
C GLN A 94 -0.60 -2.91 -9.91
N GLY A 95 -0.45 -2.87 -8.59
CA GLY A 95 -1.16 -3.79 -7.71
C GLY A 95 -0.46 -5.12 -7.47
N TYR A 96 0.85 -5.21 -7.65
CA TYR A 96 1.63 -6.42 -7.36
C TYR A 96 2.33 -6.33 -6.00
N GLN A 97 3.27 -5.42 -5.83
CA GLN A 97 4.01 -5.25 -4.59
C GLN A 97 3.07 -4.95 -3.41
N SER A 98 2.00 -4.22 -3.65
CA SER A 98 1.04 -3.88 -2.61
C SER A 98 0.35 -5.09 -2.01
N SER A 99 0.12 -6.15 -2.80
CA SER A 99 -0.43 -7.40 -2.27
C SER A 99 0.54 -8.09 -1.32
N LEU A 100 1.82 -8.14 -1.67
CA LEU A 100 2.86 -8.69 -0.79
C LEU A 100 3.00 -7.86 0.48
N ALA A 101 2.97 -6.55 0.36
CA ALA A 101 3.05 -5.64 1.49
C ALA A 101 1.87 -5.84 2.46
N ALA A 102 0.65 -5.89 1.94
CA ALA A 102 -0.54 -6.11 2.77
C ALA A 102 -0.48 -7.47 3.49
N ALA A 103 -0.06 -8.52 2.80
CA ALA A 103 0.10 -9.83 3.42
C ALA A 103 1.15 -9.81 4.54
N THR A 104 2.21 -9.05 4.38
CA THR A 104 3.22 -8.88 5.44
C THR A 104 2.62 -8.23 6.68
N LEU A 105 1.76 -7.21 6.50
CA LEU A 105 1.11 -6.55 7.65
C LEU A 105 0.24 -7.50 8.47
N HIS A 106 -0.34 -8.51 7.84
CA HIS A 106 -1.11 -9.54 8.56
C HIS A 106 -0.28 -10.29 9.58
N GLN A 107 1.02 -10.43 9.35
CA GLN A 107 1.89 -11.21 10.23
C GLN A 107 2.09 -10.56 11.60
N PHE A 108 1.83 -9.27 11.73
CA PHE A 108 1.85 -8.60 13.04
C PHE A 108 0.49 -7.98 13.40
N GLY A 109 -0.57 -8.59 12.91
CA GLY A 109 -1.91 -8.37 13.44
C GLY A 109 -2.78 -7.37 12.71
N LEU A 110 -2.34 -6.78 11.61
CA LEU A 110 -3.16 -5.87 10.82
C LEU A 110 -4.00 -6.68 9.82
N ILE A 111 -4.97 -7.41 10.35
CA ILE A 111 -5.74 -8.39 9.57
C ILE A 111 -6.75 -7.79 8.61
N HIS A 112 -7.02 -6.49 8.70
CA HIS A 112 -7.90 -5.78 7.77
C HIS A 112 -7.12 -5.08 6.65
N ALA A 113 -5.80 -5.29 6.58
CA ALA A 113 -5.00 -4.76 5.49
C ALA A 113 -5.28 -5.50 4.20
N THR A 114 -5.43 -4.75 3.12
CA THR A 114 -5.60 -5.24 1.76
C THR A 114 -4.88 -4.29 0.81
N ASP A 115 -5.07 -4.45 -0.48
CA ASP A 115 -4.44 -3.56 -1.45
C ASP A 115 -5.40 -3.17 -2.57
N LEU A 116 -5.07 -2.09 -3.27
CA LEU A 116 -5.84 -1.57 -4.37
C LEU A 116 -5.62 -2.43 -5.62
N ASP A 117 -6.68 -3.05 -6.10
CA ASP A 117 -6.63 -3.84 -7.31
C ASP A 117 -6.27 -2.97 -8.51
N GLY A 118 -5.22 -3.36 -9.23
CA GLY A 118 -4.68 -2.60 -10.36
C GLY A 118 -3.83 -1.39 -9.98
N GLY A 119 -3.74 -1.06 -8.71
CA GLY A 119 -2.86 0.00 -8.21
C GLY A 119 -3.19 1.40 -8.71
N PHE A 120 -2.21 2.28 -8.61
CA PHE A 120 -2.37 3.67 -9.05
C PHE A 120 -2.74 3.77 -10.53
N THR A 121 -2.21 2.90 -11.38
CA THR A 121 -2.55 2.90 -12.80
C THR A 121 -4.04 2.74 -13.02
N ALA A 122 -4.67 1.80 -12.31
CA ALA A 122 -6.12 1.59 -12.41
C ALA A 122 -6.91 2.75 -11.80
N TRP A 123 -6.42 3.33 -10.70
CA TRP A 123 -7.03 4.51 -10.08
C TRP A 123 -7.10 5.68 -11.06
N ALA A 124 -5.97 5.99 -11.70
CA ALA A 124 -5.89 7.09 -12.67
C ALA A 124 -6.73 6.78 -13.92
N ALA A 125 -6.70 5.55 -14.41
CA ALA A 125 -7.49 5.15 -15.57
C ALA A 125 -9.00 5.24 -15.31
N ALA A 126 -9.43 5.07 -14.07
CA ALA A 126 -10.83 5.23 -13.67
C ALA A 126 -11.25 6.70 -13.56
N GLY A 127 -10.35 7.64 -13.79
CA GLY A 127 -10.66 9.07 -13.71
C GLY A 127 -10.83 9.61 -12.29
N LEU A 128 -10.32 8.88 -11.28
CA LEU A 128 -10.44 9.32 -9.89
C LEU A 128 -9.42 10.42 -9.57
N PRO A 129 -9.63 11.17 -8.48
CA PRO A 129 -8.79 12.32 -8.18
C PRO A 129 -7.32 12.00 -8.08
N VAL A 130 -6.48 12.77 -8.76
CA VAL A 130 -5.03 12.68 -8.73
C VAL A 130 -4.48 14.09 -8.60
N ILE A 131 -3.55 14.28 -7.68
CA ILE A 131 -2.79 15.52 -7.60
C ILE A 131 -1.68 15.43 -8.66
N ALA A 132 -1.74 16.31 -9.63
CA ALA A 132 -0.78 16.32 -10.74
C ALA A 132 0.65 16.52 -10.21
N PRO A 133 1.65 15.85 -10.81
CA PRO A 133 3.03 16.03 -10.39
C PRO A 133 3.52 17.45 -10.70
N GLY A 134 4.33 17.99 -9.79
CA GLY A 134 4.93 19.32 -9.98
C GLY A 134 5.96 19.62 -8.92
N PRO A 135 6.74 20.72 -9.07
CA PRO A 135 7.77 21.08 -8.09
C PRO A 135 7.21 21.31 -6.67
N ALA A 136 5.93 21.71 -6.56
CA ALA A 136 5.29 21.97 -5.28
C ALA A 136 4.91 20.68 -4.54
N ASP A 137 4.90 19.55 -5.22
CA ASP A 137 4.50 18.26 -4.64
C ASP A 137 5.66 17.52 -3.98
N ARG A 138 6.82 18.15 -3.93
CA ARG A 138 7.93 17.64 -3.17
C ARG A 138 7.61 17.88 -1.71
N ASP A 139 7.37 16.81 -0.99
CA ASP A 139 7.21 16.88 0.44
C ASP A 139 8.57 17.23 1.07
N PRO A 140 8.72 18.43 1.65
CA PRO A 140 10.00 18.78 2.28
C PRO A 140 10.33 17.86 3.46
N ALA A 141 9.36 17.15 4.01
CA ALA A 141 9.57 16.19 5.09
C ALA A 141 10.06 14.84 4.57
N GLY A 142 9.82 14.50 3.30
CA GLY A 142 10.34 13.29 2.68
C GLY A 142 11.83 13.33 2.41
N ASP A 143 12.40 14.52 2.31
CA ASP A 143 13.83 14.70 2.07
C ASP A 143 14.68 14.69 3.35
N ARG A 144 14.08 14.41 4.49
CA ARG A 144 14.76 14.55 5.78
C ARG A 144 15.03 13.26 6.53
N ASP A 145 14.68 12.13 5.96
CA ASP A 145 14.97 10.83 6.58
C ASP A 145 16.23 10.20 6.03
#